data_01c3ddc8ac28f3f3a45e9854df037812
#
_entry.id   01c3ddc8ac28f3f3a45e9854df037812
#
_cell.length_a   1.000
_cell.length_b   1.000
_cell.length_c   1.000
_cell.angle_alpha   90.00
_cell.angle_beta   90.00
_cell.angle_gamma   90.00
#
_symmetry.space_group_name_H-M   'P 1'
#
loop_
_entity.id
_entity.type
_entity.pdbx_description
1 polymer ?
#
loop_
_entity_poly.entity_id
_entity_poly.type
_entity_poly.pdbx_seq_one_letter_code
_entity_poly.pdbx_strand_id
1 'polypeptide(L)'
;MPGVDVTLQPGVETGQDVTVTVGRDAASLSDKVKGIVDALNAALTDISSVTASGAGGTKAGALAGNATLRQVRDQLLSSVTGGVGGASLAEVGIETDRYGKIEFDAEKFKTAYAADPAKVEALFVDTDPSAPTETNTDFGFATALESLAKRLSNSTDGVVTSLVKGRQSSIEGLNDAIDAWDSRLELRRQSLEKTYAALEVALGKLQSQSSWLAGQLASLPQMSSGS
;
A
#
# COMPACT_ATOMS: atom_id res chain seq x y z
N MET A 1 -39.12 17.21 -12.51
CA MET A 1 -38.25 16.76 -11.41
C MET A 1 -37.07 16.04 -12.04
N PRO A 2 -35.87 16.50 -11.93
CA PRO A 2 -34.72 15.76 -12.44
C PRO A 2 -34.55 14.48 -11.63
N GLY A 3 -34.42 13.32 -12.32
CA GLY A 3 -34.20 12.02 -11.69
C GLY A 3 -35.44 11.15 -11.43
N VAL A 4 -36.57 11.50 -11.99
CA VAL A 4 -37.78 10.66 -11.91
C VAL A 4 -38.19 10.25 -13.32
N ASP A 5 -38.08 8.99 -13.66
CA ASP A 5 -38.58 8.39 -14.87
C ASP A 5 -39.98 7.81 -14.60
N VAL A 6 -41.01 8.30 -15.30
CA VAL A 6 -42.37 7.79 -15.15
C VAL A 6 -42.74 7.01 -16.40
N THR A 7 -42.91 5.69 -16.23
CA THR A 7 -43.38 4.81 -17.30
C THR A 7 -44.86 4.54 -17.13
N LEU A 8 -45.69 5.01 -18.05
CA LEU A 8 -47.11 4.69 -18.06
C LEU A 8 -47.32 3.26 -18.58
N GLN A 9 -47.97 2.44 -17.79
CA GLN A 9 -48.39 1.09 -18.19
C GLN A 9 -49.63 1.14 -19.12
N PRO A 10 -49.73 0.25 -20.12
CA PRO A 10 -50.92 0.19 -20.96
C PRO A 10 -52.13 -0.24 -20.12
N GLY A 11 -53.20 0.61 -20.18
CA GLY A 11 -54.44 0.41 -19.41
C GLY A 11 -54.89 1.61 -18.58
N VAL A 12 -54.13 2.70 -18.57
CA VAL A 12 -54.56 3.97 -17.95
C VAL A 12 -55.51 4.69 -18.88
N GLU A 13 -56.78 4.86 -18.47
CA GLU A 13 -57.78 5.59 -19.23
C GLU A 13 -57.53 7.12 -19.15
N THR A 14 -57.78 7.81 -20.26
CA THR A 14 -57.62 9.28 -20.34
C THR A 14 -58.60 9.96 -19.40
N GLY A 15 -58.10 10.70 -18.40
CA GLY A 15 -58.89 11.43 -17.42
C GLY A 15 -58.89 10.88 -16.01
N GLN A 16 -58.10 9.83 -15.74
CA GLN A 16 -57.84 9.39 -14.36
C GLN A 16 -56.68 10.19 -13.73
N ASP A 17 -56.90 10.69 -12.52
CA ASP A 17 -55.87 11.30 -11.70
C ASP A 17 -54.92 10.19 -11.18
N VAL A 18 -53.69 10.19 -11.62
CA VAL A 18 -52.65 9.29 -11.12
C VAL A 18 -51.87 9.99 -10.01
N THR A 19 -52.02 9.55 -8.80
CA THR A 19 -51.21 10.02 -7.67
C THR A 19 -49.86 9.34 -7.69
N VAL A 20 -48.79 10.07 -7.99
CA VAL A 20 -47.40 9.57 -7.87
C VAL A 20 -46.88 9.88 -6.47
N THR A 21 -46.68 8.86 -5.65
CA THR A 21 -46.08 9.02 -4.34
C THR A 21 -44.59 8.79 -4.47
N VAL A 22 -43.79 9.82 -4.25
CA VAL A 22 -42.32 9.70 -4.15
C VAL A 22 -41.98 9.27 -2.72
N GLY A 23 -41.65 8.00 -2.55
CA GLY A 23 -41.15 7.48 -1.29
C GLY A 23 -39.62 7.51 -1.23
N ARG A 24 -39.08 7.68 -0.02
CA ARG A 24 -37.65 7.49 0.23
C ARG A 24 -37.34 6.02 0.21
N ASP A 25 -36.38 5.60 -0.58
CA ASP A 25 -35.97 4.18 -0.67
C ASP A 25 -34.86 3.86 0.35
N ALA A 26 -35.28 3.48 1.55
CA ALA A 26 -34.38 3.06 2.63
C ALA A 26 -33.57 1.82 2.26
N ALA A 27 -34.09 0.94 1.41
CA ALA A 27 -33.38 -0.27 1.01
C ALA A 27 -32.19 0.07 0.08
N SER A 28 -32.44 0.87 -0.97
CA SER A 28 -31.38 1.33 -1.87
C SER A 28 -30.28 2.12 -1.14
N LEU A 29 -30.67 2.95 -0.14
CA LEU A 29 -29.69 3.67 0.67
C LEU A 29 -28.88 2.74 1.57
N SER A 30 -29.53 1.77 2.21
CA SER A 30 -28.86 0.73 3.00
C SER A 30 -27.84 -0.07 2.19
N ASP A 31 -28.19 -0.44 0.95
CA ASP A 31 -27.26 -1.15 0.05
C ASP A 31 -26.04 -0.30 -0.33
N LYS A 32 -26.23 1.00 -0.53
CA LYS A 32 -25.10 1.93 -0.77
C LYS A 32 -24.19 2.04 0.45
N VAL A 33 -24.75 2.16 1.65
CA VAL A 33 -23.98 2.21 2.90
C VAL A 33 -23.22 0.88 3.11
N LYS A 34 -23.89 -0.24 2.85
CA LYS A 34 -23.21 -1.55 2.89
C LYS A 34 -22.04 -1.61 1.91
N GLY A 35 -22.20 -1.11 0.69
CA GLY A 35 -21.11 -1.05 -0.29
C GLY A 35 -19.92 -0.21 0.19
N ILE A 36 -20.15 0.90 0.88
CA ILE A 36 -19.09 1.71 1.51
C ILE A 36 -18.37 0.91 2.60
N VAL A 37 -19.11 0.25 3.48
CA VAL A 37 -18.53 -0.56 4.58
C VAL A 37 -17.73 -1.73 4.02
N ASP A 38 -18.24 -2.41 3.00
CA ASP A 38 -17.52 -3.52 2.34
C ASP A 38 -16.20 -3.02 1.70
N ALA A 39 -16.21 -1.87 1.04
CA ALA A 39 -15.01 -1.26 0.44
C ALA A 39 -13.99 -0.85 1.50
N LEU A 40 -14.43 -0.28 2.63
CA LEU A 40 -13.55 0.04 3.77
C LEU A 40 -12.90 -1.21 4.36
N ASN A 41 -13.67 -2.28 4.59
CA ASN A 41 -13.15 -3.55 5.09
C ASN A 41 -12.16 -4.19 4.13
N ALA A 42 -12.39 -4.10 2.81
CA ALA A 42 -11.44 -4.55 1.80
C ALA A 42 -10.12 -3.77 1.90
N ALA A 43 -10.17 -2.44 1.94
CA ALA A 43 -8.98 -1.61 2.10
C ALA A 43 -8.22 -1.88 3.40
N LEU A 44 -8.91 -2.06 4.53
CA LEU A 44 -8.31 -2.41 5.82
C LEU A 44 -7.65 -3.79 5.77
N THR A 45 -8.25 -4.76 5.08
CA THR A 45 -7.71 -6.11 4.88
C THR A 45 -6.45 -6.06 4.03
N ASP A 46 -6.46 -5.32 2.93
CA ASP A 46 -5.31 -5.15 2.05
C ASP A 46 -4.14 -4.51 2.79
N ILE A 47 -4.38 -3.42 3.52
CA ILE A 47 -3.35 -2.76 4.35
C ILE A 47 -2.79 -3.75 5.38
N SER A 48 -3.66 -4.50 6.06
CA SER A 48 -3.26 -5.48 7.08
C SER A 48 -2.40 -6.59 6.48
N SER A 49 -2.76 -7.10 5.30
CA SER A 49 -2.03 -8.17 4.61
C SER A 49 -0.62 -7.74 4.21
N VAL A 50 -0.47 -6.55 3.64
CA VAL A 50 0.84 -6.04 3.18
C VAL A 50 1.72 -5.56 4.34
N THR A 51 1.14 -5.20 5.49
CA THR A 51 1.86 -4.73 6.69
C THR A 51 2.06 -5.80 7.76
N ALA A 52 1.56 -7.02 7.55
CA ALA A 52 1.66 -8.13 8.52
C ALA A 52 3.11 -8.41 8.92
N SER A 53 3.35 -8.62 10.20
CA SER A 53 4.70 -8.84 10.75
C SER A 53 5.27 -10.25 10.52
N GLY A 54 4.47 -11.19 10.04
CA GLY A 54 4.90 -12.57 9.81
C GLY A 54 5.07 -13.40 11.07
N ALA A 55 4.34 -13.10 12.13
CA ALA A 55 4.35 -13.89 13.37
C ALA A 55 3.74 -15.28 13.17
N GLY A 56 4.20 -16.27 13.94
CA GLY A 56 3.65 -17.63 13.94
C GLY A 56 3.95 -18.46 12.69
N GLY A 57 5.07 -18.20 11.99
CA GLY A 57 5.47 -18.96 10.80
C GLY A 57 4.82 -18.48 9.49
N THR A 58 4.01 -17.44 9.54
CA THR A 58 3.49 -16.78 8.33
C THR A 58 4.53 -15.82 7.73
N LYS A 59 4.55 -15.72 6.40
CA LYS A 59 5.46 -14.79 5.72
C LYS A 59 5.07 -13.34 6.02
N ALA A 60 6.06 -12.51 6.34
CA ALA A 60 5.85 -11.08 6.52
C ALA A 60 5.35 -10.43 5.22
N GLY A 61 4.45 -9.47 5.35
CA GLY A 61 3.98 -8.66 4.24
C GLY A 61 5.13 -7.82 3.64
N ALA A 62 5.01 -7.47 2.37
CA ALA A 62 6.03 -6.71 1.63
C ALA A 62 6.33 -5.33 2.24
N LEU A 63 5.40 -4.78 3.01
CA LEU A 63 5.49 -3.48 3.69
C LEU A 63 5.39 -3.63 5.22
N ALA A 64 5.82 -4.78 5.74
CA ALA A 64 5.83 -5.04 7.18
C ALA A 64 6.54 -3.89 7.93
N GLY A 65 5.90 -3.41 8.99
CA GLY A 65 6.43 -2.31 9.80
C GLY A 65 6.30 -0.90 9.19
N ASN A 66 5.68 -0.74 8.02
CA ASN A 66 5.50 0.58 7.41
C ASN A 66 4.57 1.45 8.26
N ALA A 67 5.10 2.55 8.81
CA ALA A 67 4.36 3.46 9.69
C ALA A 67 3.29 4.24 8.94
N THR A 68 3.54 4.62 7.68
CA THR A 68 2.60 5.40 6.86
C THR A 68 1.31 4.62 6.60
N LEU A 69 1.42 3.33 6.25
CA LEU A 69 0.23 2.50 6.04
C LEU A 69 -0.54 2.23 7.34
N ARG A 70 0.16 2.12 8.48
CA ARG A 70 -0.51 2.05 9.77
C ARG A 70 -1.31 3.31 10.06
N GLN A 71 -0.73 4.48 9.79
CA GLN A 71 -1.43 5.77 9.94
C GLN A 71 -2.64 5.86 9.01
N VAL A 72 -2.55 5.39 7.76
CA VAL A 72 -3.69 5.32 6.83
C VAL A 72 -4.80 4.43 7.40
N ARG A 73 -4.45 3.25 7.90
CA ARG A 73 -5.40 2.34 8.57
C ARG A 73 -6.10 3.03 9.74
N ASP A 74 -5.32 3.69 10.60
CA ASP A 74 -5.86 4.36 11.78
C ASP A 74 -6.77 5.54 11.39
N GLN A 75 -6.47 6.27 10.31
CA GLN A 75 -7.34 7.31 9.77
C GLN A 75 -8.66 6.74 9.22
N LEU A 76 -8.62 5.60 8.52
CA LEU A 76 -9.83 4.92 8.04
C LEU A 76 -10.71 4.46 9.21
N LEU A 77 -10.13 3.89 10.25
CA LEU A 77 -10.87 3.49 11.45
C LEU A 77 -11.44 4.70 12.20
N SER A 78 -10.65 5.76 12.32
CA SER A 78 -11.08 7.00 12.99
C SER A 78 -12.25 7.66 12.28
N SER A 79 -12.35 7.56 10.94
CA SER A 79 -13.47 8.11 10.19
C SER A 79 -14.80 7.44 10.55
N VAL A 80 -14.77 6.19 11.03
CA VAL A 80 -15.96 5.47 11.48
C VAL A 80 -16.22 5.72 12.97
N THR A 81 -15.18 5.70 13.80
CA THR A 81 -15.35 5.81 15.28
C THR A 81 -15.46 7.23 15.79
N GLY A 82 -14.99 8.22 15.00
CA GLY A 82 -14.96 9.63 15.42
C GLY A 82 -16.34 10.29 15.50
N GLY A 83 -17.36 9.69 14.91
CA GLY A 83 -18.69 10.29 14.83
C GLY A 83 -18.75 11.50 13.89
N VAL A 84 -19.94 12.06 13.72
CA VAL A 84 -20.21 13.24 12.90
C VAL A 84 -21.10 14.19 13.70
N GLY A 85 -20.71 15.46 13.84
CA GLY A 85 -21.51 16.45 14.56
C GLY A 85 -21.89 16.05 16.00
N GLY A 86 -21.05 15.24 16.67
CA GLY A 86 -21.33 14.70 18.01
C GLY A 86 -22.26 13.48 18.02
N ALA A 87 -22.76 13.01 16.89
CA ALA A 87 -23.56 11.78 16.78
C ALA A 87 -22.67 10.58 16.36
N SER A 88 -22.96 9.43 16.92
CA SER A 88 -22.23 8.18 16.61
C SER A 88 -22.84 7.46 15.42
N LEU A 89 -21.99 6.96 14.52
CA LEU A 89 -22.42 6.08 13.44
C LEU A 89 -23.02 4.75 13.94
N ALA A 90 -22.75 4.40 15.20
CA ALA A 90 -23.38 3.26 15.87
C ALA A 90 -24.91 3.43 15.98
N GLU A 91 -25.42 4.68 16.05
CA GLU A 91 -26.87 4.95 16.07
C GLU A 91 -27.57 4.46 14.79
N VAL A 92 -26.84 4.47 13.68
CA VAL A 92 -27.32 4.01 12.37
C VAL A 92 -26.77 2.64 11.97
N GLY A 93 -26.26 1.86 12.94
CA GLY A 93 -25.86 0.47 12.72
C GLY A 93 -24.49 0.29 12.10
N ILE A 94 -23.60 1.29 12.13
CA ILE A 94 -22.21 1.16 11.69
C ILE A 94 -21.33 1.14 12.94
N GLU A 95 -20.70 0.01 13.21
CA GLU A 95 -19.89 -0.20 14.42
C GLU A 95 -18.54 -0.83 14.03
N THR A 96 -17.57 -0.71 14.92
CA THR A 96 -16.25 -1.35 14.74
C THR A 96 -16.06 -2.41 15.82
N ASP A 97 -15.70 -3.63 15.41
CA ASP A 97 -15.38 -4.69 16.32
C ASP A 97 -14.01 -4.48 17.00
N ARG A 98 -13.68 -5.31 17.99
CA ARG A 98 -12.40 -5.28 18.72
C ARG A 98 -11.17 -5.57 17.84
N TYR A 99 -11.36 -6.07 16.64
CA TYR A 99 -10.29 -6.40 15.69
C TYR A 99 -10.11 -5.33 14.62
N GLY A 100 -10.96 -4.28 14.65
CA GLY A 100 -10.94 -3.19 13.67
C GLY A 100 -11.69 -3.52 12.38
N LYS A 101 -12.57 -4.52 12.40
CA LYS A 101 -13.52 -4.77 11.31
C LYS A 101 -14.74 -3.90 11.50
N ILE A 102 -15.20 -3.27 10.42
CA ILE A 102 -16.42 -2.46 10.42
C ILE A 102 -17.61 -3.37 10.14
N GLU A 103 -18.61 -3.32 11.00
CA GLU A 103 -19.85 -4.08 10.87
C GLU A 103 -20.99 -3.12 10.55
N PHE A 104 -21.94 -3.60 9.74
CA PHE A 104 -23.12 -2.85 9.33
C PHE A 104 -24.38 -3.66 9.58
N ASP A 105 -25.26 -3.09 10.40
CA ASP A 105 -26.59 -3.62 10.67
C ASP A 105 -27.63 -2.89 9.81
N ALA A 106 -28.04 -3.54 8.70
CA ALA A 106 -28.98 -2.99 7.75
C ALA A 106 -30.39 -2.76 8.34
N GLU A 107 -30.82 -3.58 9.31
CA GLU A 107 -32.13 -3.43 9.93
C GLU A 107 -32.15 -2.27 10.92
N LYS A 108 -31.08 -2.11 11.70
CA LYS A 108 -30.89 -0.93 12.57
C LYS A 108 -30.84 0.35 11.76
N PHE A 109 -30.14 0.33 10.61
CA PHE A 109 -30.08 1.46 9.68
C PHE A 109 -31.48 1.83 9.15
N LYS A 110 -32.23 0.87 8.62
CA LYS A 110 -33.60 1.09 8.09
C LYS A 110 -34.54 1.64 9.16
N THR A 111 -34.44 1.11 10.38
CA THR A 111 -35.26 1.56 11.52
C THR A 111 -34.92 3.01 11.88
N ALA A 112 -33.65 3.36 11.99
CA ALA A 112 -33.20 4.73 12.26
C ALA A 112 -33.63 5.69 11.13
N TYR A 113 -33.48 5.28 9.87
CA TYR A 113 -33.89 6.05 8.71
C TYR A 113 -35.40 6.28 8.63
N ALA A 114 -36.21 5.27 8.99
CA ALA A 114 -37.66 5.41 9.04
C ALA A 114 -38.12 6.35 10.17
N ALA A 115 -37.40 6.36 11.29
CA ALA A 115 -37.70 7.23 12.42
C ALA A 115 -37.37 8.71 12.15
N ASP A 116 -36.20 9.00 11.63
CA ASP A 116 -35.75 10.35 11.31
C ASP A 116 -34.79 10.34 10.11
N PRO A 117 -35.33 10.41 8.87
CA PRO A 117 -34.52 10.42 7.67
C PRO A 117 -33.55 11.61 7.59
N ALA A 118 -33.96 12.80 8.07
CA ALA A 118 -33.13 14.00 8.00
C ALA A 118 -31.90 13.89 8.90
N LYS A 119 -32.07 13.34 10.11
CA LYS A 119 -30.96 13.07 11.03
C LYS A 119 -29.98 12.08 10.43
N VAL A 120 -30.48 10.99 9.81
CA VAL A 120 -29.61 9.98 9.18
C VAL A 120 -28.89 10.58 7.96
N GLU A 121 -29.59 11.32 7.11
CA GLU A 121 -28.98 11.98 5.94
C GLU A 121 -27.86 12.94 6.37
N ALA A 122 -28.05 13.71 7.44
CA ALA A 122 -27.05 14.62 7.98
C ALA A 122 -25.79 13.93 8.51
N LEU A 123 -25.89 12.65 8.94
CA LEU A 123 -24.72 11.86 9.32
C LEU A 123 -23.84 11.45 8.14
N PHE A 124 -24.38 11.41 6.93
CA PHE A 124 -23.64 10.96 5.75
C PHE A 124 -23.20 12.11 4.84
N VAL A 125 -24.00 13.16 4.75
CA VAL A 125 -23.77 14.27 3.82
C VAL A 125 -23.67 15.57 4.61
N ASP A 126 -22.75 16.43 4.22
CA ASP A 126 -22.66 17.78 4.76
C ASP A 126 -23.98 18.54 4.50
N THR A 127 -24.57 19.09 5.54
CA THR A 127 -25.82 19.85 5.45
C THR A 127 -25.61 21.30 5.04
N ASP A 128 -24.36 21.79 5.06
CA ASP A 128 -24.01 23.14 4.61
C ASP A 128 -22.91 23.09 3.53
N PRO A 129 -23.29 22.96 2.25
CA PRO A 129 -22.34 22.93 1.15
C PRO A 129 -21.61 24.28 0.91
N SER A 130 -21.99 25.33 1.63
CA SER A 130 -21.37 26.67 1.56
C SER A 130 -20.29 26.90 2.61
N ALA A 131 -20.17 26.02 3.61
CA ALA A 131 -19.14 26.12 4.61
C ALA A 131 -17.75 25.80 4.03
N PRO A 132 -16.69 26.58 4.34
CA PRO A 132 -15.35 26.31 3.86
C PRO A 132 -14.85 24.95 4.35
N THR A 133 -14.39 24.13 3.42
CA THR A 133 -13.94 22.74 3.63
C THR A 133 -12.81 22.57 4.67
N GLU A 134 -12.12 23.66 5.02
CA GLU A 134 -10.94 23.61 5.90
C GLU A 134 -11.26 23.85 7.39
N THR A 135 -12.46 24.31 7.70
CA THR A 135 -12.86 24.68 9.08
C THR A 135 -14.09 23.95 9.58
N ASN A 136 -14.76 23.18 8.73
CA ASN A 136 -15.99 22.48 9.08
C ASN A 136 -15.65 21.13 9.72
N THR A 137 -15.89 20.98 11.03
CA THR A 137 -15.74 19.72 11.77
C THR A 137 -16.98 18.82 11.64
N ASP A 138 -18.01 19.30 10.98
CA ASP A 138 -19.32 18.63 10.84
C ASP A 138 -19.52 17.97 9.46
N PHE A 139 -18.42 17.51 8.84
CA PHE A 139 -18.52 16.73 7.61
C PHE A 139 -19.32 15.46 7.84
N GLY A 140 -20.33 15.24 6.99
CA GLY A 140 -20.96 13.93 6.92
C GLY A 140 -19.94 12.82 6.64
N PHE A 141 -20.18 11.64 7.18
CA PHE A 141 -19.29 10.48 7.06
C PHE A 141 -18.83 10.19 5.63
N ALA A 142 -19.78 10.24 4.67
CA ALA A 142 -19.45 9.97 3.26
C ALA A 142 -18.55 11.07 2.67
N THR A 143 -18.79 12.33 3.01
CA THR A 143 -17.98 13.47 2.56
C THR A 143 -16.57 13.44 3.15
N ALA A 144 -16.47 13.14 4.44
CA ALA A 144 -15.17 12.98 5.13
C ALA A 144 -14.37 11.82 4.52
N LEU A 145 -15.02 10.69 4.26
CA LEU A 145 -14.40 9.53 3.64
C LEU A 145 -13.96 9.81 2.20
N GLU A 146 -14.78 10.50 1.41
CA GLU A 146 -14.41 10.94 0.07
C GLU A 146 -13.17 11.83 0.07
N SER A 147 -13.11 12.80 0.97
CA SER A 147 -11.98 13.71 1.14
C SER A 147 -10.73 12.96 1.55
N LEU A 148 -10.86 12.00 2.46
CA LEU A 148 -9.77 11.12 2.87
C LEU A 148 -9.28 10.26 1.70
N ALA A 149 -10.19 9.61 0.97
CA ALA A 149 -9.86 8.79 -0.18
C ALA A 149 -9.13 9.60 -1.27
N LYS A 150 -9.62 10.80 -1.58
CA LYS A 150 -8.96 11.72 -2.54
C LYS A 150 -7.54 12.09 -2.11
N ARG A 151 -7.32 12.41 -0.81
CA ARG A 151 -5.98 12.72 -0.30
C ARG A 151 -5.04 11.52 -0.36
N LEU A 152 -5.54 10.32 -0.05
CA LEU A 152 -4.72 9.10 -0.06
C LEU A 152 -4.35 8.68 -1.48
N SER A 153 -5.28 8.83 -2.44
CA SER A 153 -5.14 8.35 -3.82
C SER A 153 -4.68 9.42 -4.83
N ASN A 154 -4.40 10.65 -4.38
CA ASN A 154 -3.94 11.71 -5.28
C ASN A 154 -2.72 11.25 -6.08
N SER A 155 -2.77 11.41 -7.42
CA SER A 155 -1.74 10.92 -8.34
C SER A 155 -0.42 11.71 -8.27
N THR A 156 -0.42 12.90 -7.69
CA THR A 156 0.76 13.77 -7.62
C THR A 156 1.45 13.68 -6.26
N ASP A 157 0.69 13.90 -5.18
CA ASP A 157 1.16 14.07 -3.82
C ASP A 157 0.44 13.17 -2.79
N GLY A 158 -0.40 12.26 -3.27
CA GLY A 158 -1.09 11.29 -2.41
C GLY A 158 -0.12 10.41 -1.62
N VAL A 159 -0.55 10.02 -0.42
CA VAL A 159 0.25 9.20 0.49
C VAL A 159 0.70 7.89 -0.17
N VAL A 160 -0.21 7.23 -0.88
CA VAL A 160 0.09 5.97 -1.60
C VAL A 160 1.05 6.24 -2.77
N THR A 161 0.84 7.30 -3.52
CA THR A 161 1.71 7.71 -4.65
C THR A 161 3.13 8.00 -4.16
N SER A 162 3.27 8.74 -3.07
CA SER A 162 4.56 9.06 -2.47
C SER A 162 5.28 7.80 -1.97
N LEU A 163 4.54 6.86 -1.38
CA LEU A 163 5.10 5.57 -0.97
C LEU A 163 5.62 4.76 -2.16
N VAL A 164 4.84 4.69 -3.25
CA VAL A 164 5.25 3.98 -4.49
C VAL A 164 6.49 4.63 -5.10
N LYS A 165 6.50 5.96 -5.25
CA LYS A 165 7.66 6.71 -5.77
C LYS A 165 8.91 6.47 -4.91
N GLY A 166 8.79 6.54 -3.58
CA GLY A 166 9.91 6.26 -2.68
C GLY A 166 10.45 4.83 -2.79
N ARG A 167 9.59 3.84 -2.99
CA ARG A 167 10.02 2.46 -3.25
C ARG A 167 10.70 2.31 -4.60
N GLN A 168 10.18 2.95 -5.64
CA GLN A 168 10.79 2.94 -6.96
C GLN A 168 12.20 3.54 -6.92
N SER A 169 12.39 4.69 -6.29
CA SER A 169 13.73 5.29 -6.11
C SER A 169 14.67 4.39 -5.31
N SER A 170 14.15 3.66 -4.31
CA SER A 170 14.96 2.69 -3.57
C SER A 170 15.42 1.51 -4.45
N ILE A 171 14.54 1.02 -5.34
CA ILE A 171 14.88 -0.05 -6.30
C ILE A 171 15.94 0.46 -7.29
N GLU A 172 15.80 1.66 -7.80
CA GLU A 172 16.78 2.28 -8.71
C GLU A 172 18.15 2.41 -8.03
N GLY A 173 18.20 2.94 -6.80
CA GLY A 173 19.44 3.03 -6.04
C GLY A 173 20.09 1.68 -5.71
N LEU A 174 19.30 0.63 -5.51
CA LEU A 174 19.82 -0.74 -5.34
C LEU A 174 20.40 -1.29 -6.65
N ASN A 175 19.78 -1.04 -7.79
CA ASN A 175 20.32 -1.43 -9.09
C ASN A 175 21.64 -0.72 -9.38
N ASP A 176 21.72 0.59 -9.15
CA ASP A 176 22.97 1.35 -9.29
C ASP A 176 24.09 0.78 -8.37
N ALA A 177 23.72 0.37 -7.16
CA ALA A 177 24.68 -0.24 -6.24
C ALA A 177 25.16 -1.62 -6.75
N ILE A 178 24.28 -2.43 -7.35
CA ILE A 178 24.63 -3.71 -7.97
C ILE A 178 25.64 -3.48 -9.12
N ASP A 179 25.34 -2.55 -10.03
CA ASP A 179 26.22 -2.22 -11.16
C ASP A 179 27.59 -1.72 -10.70
N ALA A 180 27.62 -0.93 -9.63
CA ALA A 180 28.87 -0.49 -9.02
C ALA A 180 29.68 -1.64 -8.41
N TRP A 181 29.00 -2.63 -7.80
CA TRP A 181 29.65 -3.84 -7.30
C TRP A 181 30.20 -4.72 -8.40
N ASP A 182 29.46 -4.93 -9.49
CA ASP A 182 29.90 -5.67 -10.66
C ASP A 182 31.14 -5.06 -11.28
N SER A 183 31.17 -3.74 -11.41
CA SER A 183 32.34 -3.00 -11.87
C SER A 183 33.58 -3.20 -10.96
N ARG A 184 33.39 -3.17 -9.63
CA ARG A 184 34.46 -3.42 -8.66
C ARG A 184 34.98 -4.86 -8.71
N LEU A 185 34.08 -5.83 -8.88
CA LEU A 185 34.43 -7.24 -9.01
C LEU A 185 35.26 -7.49 -10.27
N GLU A 186 34.86 -6.88 -11.39
CA GLU A 186 35.60 -6.97 -12.66
C GLU A 186 37.03 -6.39 -12.53
N LEU A 187 37.17 -5.20 -11.94
CA LEU A 187 38.49 -4.61 -11.65
C LEU A 187 39.33 -5.49 -10.74
N ARG A 188 38.72 -6.09 -9.73
CA ARG A 188 39.41 -7.01 -8.82
C ARG A 188 39.86 -8.27 -9.53
N ARG A 189 39.00 -8.84 -10.40
CA ARG A 189 39.33 -9.98 -11.23
C ARG A 189 40.57 -9.69 -12.11
N GLN A 190 40.53 -8.57 -12.83
CA GLN A 190 41.65 -8.15 -13.70
C GLN A 190 42.94 -7.93 -12.90
N SER A 191 42.85 -7.34 -11.71
CA SER A 191 44.00 -7.14 -10.82
C SER A 191 44.60 -8.50 -10.37
N LEU A 192 43.74 -9.45 -10.02
CA LEU A 192 44.19 -10.79 -9.62
C LEU A 192 44.82 -11.52 -10.81
N GLU A 193 44.23 -11.49 -11.99
CA GLU A 193 44.78 -12.08 -13.23
C GLU A 193 46.20 -11.53 -13.51
N LYS A 194 46.38 -10.20 -13.43
CA LYS A 194 47.70 -9.58 -13.58
C LYS A 194 48.69 -10.05 -12.50
N THR A 195 48.24 -10.16 -11.27
CA THR A 195 49.10 -10.62 -10.15
C THR A 195 49.54 -12.08 -10.33
N TYR A 196 48.57 -12.93 -10.74
CA TYR A 196 48.91 -14.36 -11.01
C TYR A 196 49.81 -14.53 -12.22
N ALA A 197 49.58 -13.79 -13.31
CA ALA A 197 50.47 -13.81 -14.47
C ALA A 197 51.89 -13.34 -14.10
N ALA A 198 52.04 -12.29 -13.28
CA ALA A 198 53.36 -11.84 -12.79
C ALA A 198 54.03 -12.87 -11.90
N LEU A 199 53.26 -13.56 -11.04
CA LEU A 199 53.76 -14.64 -10.18
C LEU A 199 54.24 -15.81 -11.03
N GLU A 200 53.51 -16.22 -12.05
CA GLU A 200 53.85 -17.28 -12.98
C GLU A 200 55.17 -16.99 -13.73
N VAL A 201 55.32 -15.74 -14.21
CA VAL A 201 56.59 -15.27 -14.81
C VAL A 201 57.76 -15.30 -13.80
N ALA A 202 57.51 -14.86 -12.56
CA ALA A 202 58.54 -14.88 -11.52
C ALA A 202 58.99 -16.31 -11.15
N LEU A 203 58.01 -17.24 -11.03
CA LEU A 203 58.30 -18.66 -10.81
C LEU A 203 59.06 -19.28 -11.97
N GLY A 204 58.71 -18.98 -13.22
CA GLY A 204 59.46 -19.45 -14.39
C GLY A 204 60.90 -18.95 -14.39
N LYS A 205 61.15 -17.69 -14.01
CA LYS A 205 62.50 -17.15 -13.84
C LYS A 205 63.27 -17.83 -12.75
N LEU A 206 62.68 -18.07 -11.59
CA LEU A 206 63.31 -18.78 -10.48
C LEU A 206 63.69 -20.23 -10.84
N GLN A 207 62.77 -20.90 -11.59
CA GLN A 207 63.05 -22.26 -12.04
C GLN A 207 64.17 -22.29 -13.07
N SER A 208 64.23 -21.34 -13.99
CA SER A 208 65.35 -21.19 -14.92
C SER A 208 66.68 -20.89 -14.23
N GLN A 209 66.66 -20.00 -13.22
CA GLN A 209 67.85 -19.75 -12.39
C GLN A 209 68.31 -20.97 -11.61
N SER A 210 67.37 -21.72 -11.04
CA SER A 210 67.69 -22.98 -10.31
C SER A 210 68.30 -24.02 -11.26
N SER A 211 67.76 -24.20 -12.46
CA SER A 211 68.30 -25.10 -13.47
C SER A 211 69.69 -24.66 -13.94
N TRP A 212 69.91 -23.36 -14.13
CA TRP A 212 71.21 -22.83 -14.49
C TRP A 212 72.25 -23.08 -13.35
N LEU A 213 71.91 -22.82 -12.10
CA LEU A 213 72.77 -23.08 -10.93
C LEU A 213 73.12 -24.55 -10.81
N ALA A 214 72.14 -25.45 -11.00
CA ALA A 214 72.35 -26.89 -10.99
C ALA A 214 73.37 -27.31 -12.08
N GLY A 215 73.23 -26.72 -13.29
CA GLY A 215 74.21 -26.93 -14.38
C GLY A 215 75.59 -26.43 -14.10
N GLN A 216 75.72 -25.28 -13.40
CA GLN A 216 77.01 -24.74 -12.97
C GLN A 216 77.69 -25.60 -11.90
N LEU A 217 76.94 -26.12 -10.91
CA LEU A 217 77.40 -27.01 -9.90
C LEU A 217 77.87 -28.35 -10.47
N ALA A 218 77.20 -28.91 -11.48
CA ALA A 218 77.57 -30.13 -12.16
C ALA A 218 78.83 -29.98 -13.03
N SER A 219 79.19 -28.75 -13.42
CA SER A 219 80.35 -28.44 -14.21
C SER A 219 81.64 -28.17 -13.34
N LEU A 220 81.48 -28.08 -12.03
CA LEU A 220 82.67 -27.97 -11.14
C LEU A 220 83.50 -29.25 -11.12
N PRO A 221 84.86 -29.23 -11.28
CA PRO A 221 85.67 -30.38 -11.21
C PRO A 221 85.58 -31.03 -9.81
N GLN A 222 85.26 -32.31 -9.72
CA GLN A 222 85.31 -33.03 -8.48
C GLN A 222 86.82 -33.04 -8.04
N MET A 223 87.13 -32.25 -7.01
CA MET A 223 88.40 -32.46 -6.32
C MET A 223 88.45 -33.87 -5.71
N SER A 224 89.10 -34.78 -6.45
CA SER A 224 89.40 -36.10 -5.92
C SER A 224 90.32 -35.91 -4.74
N SER A 225 89.80 -36.11 -3.52
CA SER A 225 90.64 -36.32 -2.35
C SER A 225 91.47 -37.65 -2.53
N GLY A 226 92.60 -37.54 -3.16
CA GLY A 226 93.55 -38.60 -3.15
C GLY A 226 94.22 -38.65 -1.75
N SER A 227 94.17 -39.79 -1.11
CA SER A 227 94.99 -40.21 0.04
C SER A 227 96.35 -40.58 -0.39
#